data_fd8476da694508aaaf3e4dafa851944a
#
_entry.id   fd8476da694508aaaf3e4dafa851944a
#
_cell.length_a   1.000
_cell.length_b   1.000
_cell.length_c   1.000
_cell.angle_alpha   90.00
_cell.angle_beta   90.00
_cell.angle_gamma   90.00
#
_symmetry.space_group_name_H-M   'P 1'
#
loop_
_entity.id
_entity.type
_entity.pdbx_description
1 polymer ?
#
loop_
_entity_poly.entity_id
_entity_poly.type
_entity_poly.pdbx_seq_one_letter_code
_entity_poly.pdbx_strand_id
1 'polypeptide(L)'
;MNCAREARARGWSDRLVLACLLHDASEAYLSDIIRPVKEHLQGYREIESQIMQVIFEKFGLGDLTAEENRCWKQIDNEILSNEMPAMLNGRMPIEKVAICSDPDLAEHPFREVEEEFYSMAEELLSLRE
;
A
#
# COMPACT_ATOMS: atom_id res chain seq x y z
N MET A 1 -2.00 4.94 2.37
CA MET A 1 -1.72 6.36 2.03
C MET A 1 -0.24 6.62 1.77
N ASN A 2 0.67 6.38 2.72
CA ASN A 2 2.11 6.71 2.58
C ASN A 2 2.77 6.07 1.34
N CYS A 3 2.44 4.84 0.99
CA CYS A 3 2.95 4.19 -0.23
C CYS A 3 2.57 4.95 -1.51
N ALA A 4 1.33 5.43 -1.60
CA ALA A 4 0.87 6.22 -2.74
C ALA A 4 1.55 7.61 -2.81
N ARG A 5 1.74 8.26 -1.68
CA ARG A 5 2.49 9.53 -1.58
C ARG A 5 3.94 9.35 -2.02
N GLU A 6 4.59 8.26 -1.60
CA GLU A 6 5.96 7.93 -2.00
C GLU A 6 6.06 7.65 -3.50
N ALA A 7 5.15 6.87 -4.07
CA ALA A 7 5.12 6.61 -5.51
C ALA A 7 4.97 7.92 -6.31
N ARG A 8 4.12 8.84 -5.85
CA ARG A 8 3.94 10.17 -6.44
C ARG A 8 5.21 11.03 -6.31
N ALA A 9 5.86 11.02 -5.15
CA ALA A 9 7.12 11.74 -4.92
C ALA A 9 8.26 11.23 -5.80
N ARG A 10 8.27 9.96 -6.16
CA ARG A 10 9.21 9.37 -7.14
C ARG A 10 8.87 9.70 -8.60
N GLY A 11 7.76 10.37 -8.86
CA GLY A 11 7.30 10.69 -10.22
C GLY A 11 6.82 9.45 -10.99
N TRP A 12 6.34 8.44 -10.30
CA TRP A 12 5.80 7.24 -10.94
C TRP A 12 4.43 7.52 -11.59
N SER A 13 4.03 6.66 -12.52
CA SER A 13 2.77 6.79 -13.22
C SER A 13 1.56 6.72 -12.27
N ASP A 14 0.46 7.42 -12.62
CA ASP A 14 -0.78 7.40 -11.86
C ASP A 14 -1.31 5.99 -11.63
N ARG A 15 -1.05 5.08 -12.57
CA ARG A 15 -1.34 3.66 -12.46
C ARG A 15 -0.59 3.00 -11.30
N LEU A 16 0.70 3.29 -11.13
CA LEU A 16 1.50 2.78 -10.01
C LEU A 16 1.13 3.46 -8.69
N VAL A 17 0.81 4.75 -8.71
CA VAL A 17 0.31 5.45 -7.53
C VAL A 17 -1.01 4.83 -7.06
N LEU A 18 -1.93 4.50 -7.98
CA LEU A 18 -3.18 3.82 -7.66
C LEU A 18 -2.94 2.39 -7.12
N ALA A 19 -2.00 1.64 -7.70
CA ALA A 19 -1.63 0.33 -7.17
C ALA A 19 -1.09 0.43 -5.74
N CYS A 20 -0.25 1.43 -5.45
CA CYS A 20 0.24 1.72 -4.09
C CYS A 20 -0.87 2.17 -3.14
N LEU A 21 -1.90 2.88 -3.64
CA LEU A 21 -3.04 3.28 -2.83
C LEU A 21 -3.90 2.08 -2.41
N LEU A 22 -4.07 1.12 -3.33
CA LEU A 22 -4.95 -0.04 -3.17
C LEU A 22 -4.24 -1.30 -2.64
N HIS A 23 -2.94 -1.27 -2.36
CA HIS A 23 -2.13 -2.47 -2.09
C HIS A 23 -2.63 -3.33 -0.92
N ASP A 24 -3.26 -2.72 0.08
CA ASP A 24 -3.83 -3.41 1.25
C ASP A 24 -5.36 -3.52 1.20
N ALA A 25 -5.98 -3.24 0.06
CA ALA A 25 -7.45 -3.21 -0.05
C ALA A 25 -8.13 -4.57 0.24
N SER A 26 -7.40 -5.68 0.16
CA SER A 26 -7.88 -7.01 0.58
C SER A 26 -8.18 -7.08 2.09
N GLU A 27 -7.54 -6.24 2.90
CA GLU A 27 -7.73 -6.21 4.35
C GLU A 27 -9.14 -5.76 4.77
N ALA A 28 -9.85 -5.04 3.90
CA ALA A 28 -11.28 -4.74 4.08
C ALA A 28 -12.15 -6.00 4.13
N TYR A 29 -11.67 -7.13 3.61
CA TYR A 29 -12.37 -8.40 3.54
C TYR A 29 -11.80 -9.47 4.47
N LEU A 30 -10.48 -9.48 4.70
CA LEU A 30 -9.76 -10.52 5.43
C LEU A 30 -9.19 -10.06 6.77
N SER A 31 -9.25 -8.79 7.08
CA SER A 31 -8.51 -8.13 8.16
C SER A 31 -6.98 -8.15 7.95
N ASP A 32 -6.30 -7.22 8.62
CA ASP A 32 -4.85 -7.23 8.68
C ASP A 32 -4.35 -8.33 9.61
N ILE A 33 -3.42 -9.14 9.13
CA ILE A 33 -2.75 -10.19 9.90
C ILE A 33 -1.24 -10.00 9.77
N ILE A 34 -0.54 -9.94 10.90
CA ILE A 34 0.91 -9.76 10.92
C ILE A 34 1.65 -10.87 10.17
N ARG A 35 2.71 -10.51 9.45
CA ARG A 35 3.48 -11.43 8.58
C ARG A 35 3.86 -12.76 9.22
N PRO A 36 4.39 -12.83 10.45
CA PRO A 36 4.73 -14.10 11.09
C PRO A 36 3.53 -15.05 11.25
N VAL A 37 2.33 -14.52 11.45
CA VAL A 37 1.11 -15.33 11.57
C VAL A 37 0.61 -15.76 10.18
N LYS A 38 0.64 -14.86 9.18
CA LYS A 38 0.27 -15.17 7.79
C LYS A 38 1.02 -16.38 7.24
N GLU A 39 2.30 -16.54 7.59
CA GLU A 39 3.15 -17.64 7.13
C GLU A 39 2.70 -19.01 7.64
N HIS A 40 2.00 -19.04 8.76
CA HIS A 40 1.46 -20.26 9.38
C HIS A 40 -0.01 -20.53 9.06
N LEU A 41 -0.70 -19.58 8.40
CA LEU A 41 -2.09 -19.75 7.99
C LEU A 41 -2.16 -20.35 6.58
N GLN A 42 -2.44 -21.65 6.52
CA GLN A 42 -2.57 -22.35 5.25
C GLN A 42 -3.67 -21.72 4.38
N GLY A 43 -3.34 -21.39 3.14
CA GLY A 43 -4.27 -20.82 2.16
C GLY A 43 -4.55 -19.32 2.31
N TYR A 44 -4.13 -18.67 3.39
CA TYR A 44 -4.41 -17.25 3.61
C TYR A 44 -3.84 -16.36 2.48
N ARG A 45 -2.56 -16.53 2.14
CA ARG A 45 -1.89 -15.75 1.08
C ARG A 45 -2.52 -15.97 -0.30
N GLU A 46 -3.02 -17.17 -0.54
CA GLU A 46 -3.69 -17.52 -1.79
C GLU A 46 -5.04 -16.78 -1.91
N ILE A 47 -5.84 -16.80 -0.85
CA ILE A 47 -7.11 -16.07 -0.79
C ILE A 47 -6.87 -14.56 -0.88
N GLU A 48 -5.93 -14.01 -0.13
CA GLU A 48 -5.52 -12.61 -0.18
C GLU A 48 -5.14 -12.19 -1.61
N SER A 49 -4.32 -12.98 -2.29
CA SER A 49 -3.90 -12.74 -3.67
C SER A 49 -5.07 -12.76 -4.67
N GLN A 50 -6.01 -13.70 -4.50
CA GLN A 50 -7.21 -13.77 -5.35
C GLN A 50 -8.10 -12.55 -5.16
N ILE A 51 -8.31 -12.09 -3.92
CA ILE A 51 -9.09 -10.88 -3.64
C ILE A 51 -8.40 -9.65 -4.24
N MET A 52 -7.09 -9.51 -4.04
CA MET A 52 -6.32 -8.41 -4.63
C MET A 52 -6.37 -8.40 -6.14
N GLN A 53 -6.33 -9.57 -6.78
CA GLN A 53 -6.49 -9.68 -8.23
C GLN A 53 -7.85 -9.11 -8.69
N VAL A 54 -8.93 -9.51 -8.03
CA VAL A 54 -10.29 -9.00 -8.36
C VAL A 54 -10.37 -7.48 -8.16
N ILE A 55 -9.78 -6.96 -7.07
CA ILE A 55 -9.74 -5.51 -6.82
C ILE A 55 -8.95 -4.81 -7.92
N PHE A 56 -7.77 -5.28 -8.24
CA PHE A 56 -6.94 -4.68 -9.30
C PHE A 56 -7.61 -4.72 -10.66
N GLU A 57 -8.25 -5.82 -11.03
CA GLU A 57 -9.04 -5.92 -12.26
C GLU A 57 -10.18 -4.90 -12.28
N LYS A 58 -10.91 -4.76 -11.17
CA LYS A 58 -12.01 -3.79 -11.03
C LYS A 58 -11.55 -2.35 -11.27
N PHE A 59 -10.36 -2.00 -10.83
CA PHE A 59 -9.80 -0.66 -10.97
C PHE A 59 -8.85 -0.52 -12.19
N GLY A 60 -8.90 -1.44 -13.14
CA GLY A 60 -8.12 -1.40 -14.38
C GLY A 60 -6.61 -1.57 -14.16
N LEU A 61 -6.22 -2.32 -13.13
CA LEU A 61 -4.83 -2.67 -12.80
C LEU A 61 -4.54 -4.17 -13.02
N GLY A 62 -5.47 -4.92 -13.62
CA GLY A 62 -5.33 -6.37 -13.81
C GLY A 62 -4.20 -6.77 -14.77
N ASP A 63 -3.70 -5.83 -15.58
CA ASP A 63 -2.62 -6.02 -16.54
C ASP A 63 -1.28 -5.39 -16.10
N LEU A 64 -1.09 -5.17 -14.77
CA LEU A 64 0.20 -4.72 -14.25
C LEU A 64 1.31 -5.68 -14.67
N THR A 65 2.38 -5.14 -15.23
CA THR A 65 3.56 -5.91 -15.59
C THR A 65 4.26 -6.48 -14.35
N ALA A 66 5.13 -7.47 -14.56
CA ALA A 66 5.95 -8.02 -13.47
C ALA A 66 6.84 -6.95 -12.82
N GLU A 67 7.30 -5.95 -13.61
CA GLU A 67 8.07 -4.81 -13.12
C GLU A 67 7.21 -3.90 -12.22
N GLU A 68 6.03 -3.50 -12.68
CA GLU A 68 5.10 -2.67 -11.91
C GLU A 68 4.69 -3.36 -10.61
N ASN A 69 4.47 -4.67 -10.65
CA ASN A 69 4.17 -5.46 -9.45
C ASN A 69 5.36 -5.50 -8.46
N ARG A 70 6.60 -5.51 -8.94
CA ARG A 70 7.78 -5.37 -8.06
C ARG A 70 7.86 -3.98 -7.44
N CYS A 71 7.59 -2.94 -8.24
CA CYS A 71 7.68 -1.56 -7.80
C CYS A 71 6.78 -1.27 -6.59
N TRP A 72 5.49 -1.56 -6.65
CA TRP A 72 4.60 -1.24 -5.52
C TRP A 72 4.91 -2.10 -4.28
N LYS A 73 5.30 -3.37 -4.45
CA LYS A 73 5.75 -4.22 -3.34
C LYS A 73 7.04 -3.73 -2.70
N GLN A 74 7.93 -3.17 -3.49
CA GLN A 74 9.15 -2.57 -2.98
C GLN A 74 8.84 -1.33 -2.13
N ILE A 75 7.99 -0.42 -2.60
CA ILE A 75 7.57 0.75 -1.82
C ILE A 75 6.92 0.32 -0.50
N ASP A 76 6.04 -0.67 -0.48
CA ASP A 76 5.43 -1.17 0.74
C ASP A 76 6.49 -1.56 1.78
N ASN A 77 7.50 -2.34 1.37
CA ASN A 77 8.59 -2.73 2.28
C ASN A 77 9.47 -1.54 2.72
N GLU A 78 9.74 -0.58 1.84
CA GLU A 78 10.55 0.60 2.14
C GLU A 78 9.83 1.56 3.09
N ILE A 79 8.54 1.79 2.90
CA ILE A 79 7.69 2.57 3.81
C ILE A 79 7.62 1.88 5.17
N LEU A 80 7.38 0.57 5.20
CA LEU A 80 7.35 -0.21 6.45
C LEU A 80 8.66 -0.05 7.25
N SER A 81 9.83 -0.03 6.59
CA SER A 81 11.12 0.19 7.27
C SER A 81 11.23 1.55 7.95
N ASN A 82 10.50 2.54 7.46
CA ASN A 82 10.44 3.89 8.01
C ASN A 82 9.38 4.03 9.11
N GLU A 83 8.25 3.34 8.98
CA GLU A 83 7.14 3.37 9.94
C GLU A 83 7.41 2.53 11.20
N MET A 84 7.96 1.33 11.05
CA MET A 84 8.20 0.40 12.15
C MET A 84 9.00 0.97 13.33
N PRO A 85 10.11 1.71 13.14
CA PRO A 85 10.84 2.30 14.25
C PRO A 85 10.01 3.28 15.09
N ALA A 86 9.11 4.03 14.44
CA ALA A 86 8.21 4.96 15.12
C ALA A 86 7.12 4.21 15.88
N MET A 87 6.49 3.21 15.26
CA MET A 87 5.43 2.39 15.85
C MET A 87 5.93 1.57 17.06
N LEU A 88 7.17 1.10 17.02
CA LEU A 88 7.76 0.28 18.07
C LEU A 88 8.59 1.09 19.10
N ASN A 89 8.49 2.42 19.08
CA ASN A 89 9.23 3.32 19.99
C ASN A 89 10.75 3.00 20.04
N GLY A 90 11.34 2.67 18.89
CA GLY A 90 12.76 2.35 18.78
C GLY A 90 13.20 1.03 19.42
N ARG A 91 12.27 0.16 19.82
CA ARG A 91 12.59 -1.15 20.45
C ARG A 91 13.22 -2.16 19.51
N MET A 92 13.09 -1.96 18.19
CA MET A 92 13.75 -2.80 17.19
C MET A 92 14.68 -1.94 16.33
N PRO A 93 15.96 -2.28 16.23
CA PRO A 93 16.89 -1.61 15.35
C PRO A 93 16.59 -2.04 13.89
N ILE A 94 15.73 -1.29 13.22
CA ILE A 94 15.43 -1.48 11.80
C ILE A 94 16.17 -0.38 11.05
N GLU A 95 16.99 -0.78 10.08
CA GLU A 95 17.65 0.17 9.18
C GLU A 95 16.62 0.79 8.24
N LYS A 96 16.49 2.11 8.31
CA LYS A 96 15.60 2.87 7.45
C LYS A 96 16.17 2.95 6.03
N VAL A 97 15.34 2.63 5.06
CA VAL A 97 15.67 2.84 3.64
C VAL A 97 15.37 4.29 3.28
N ALA A 98 16.21 4.91 2.46
CA ALA A 98 15.97 6.26 1.97
C ALA A 98 14.74 6.28 1.06
N ILE A 99 13.84 7.23 1.32
CA ILE A 99 12.60 7.48 0.56
C ILE A 99 12.53 8.94 0.13
N CYS A 100 11.63 9.27 -0.79
CA CYS A 100 11.49 10.61 -1.36
C CYS A 100 10.42 11.44 -0.65
N SER A 101 9.47 10.80 0.03
CA SER A 101 8.42 11.46 0.80
C SER A 101 8.73 11.50 2.29
N ASP A 102 7.94 12.26 3.04
CA ASP A 102 7.92 12.25 4.51
C ASP A 102 6.65 11.48 4.95
N PRO A 103 6.78 10.25 5.48
CA PRO A 103 5.64 9.46 5.88
C PRO A 103 4.85 10.14 6.99
N ASP A 104 3.56 10.26 6.82
CA ASP A 104 2.67 10.72 7.86
C ASP A 104 2.46 9.58 8.89
N LEU A 105 2.94 9.79 10.10
CA LEU A 105 2.88 8.85 11.22
C LEU A 105 1.96 9.35 12.34
N ALA A 106 1.25 10.46 12.12
CA ALA A 106 0.30 11.00 13.07
C ALA A 106 -1.00 10.17 13.10
N GLU A 107 -1.67 10.17 14.24
CA GLU A 107 -3.03 9.67 14.34
C GLU A 107 -4.00 10.70 13.76
N HIS A 108 -4.89 10.25 12.87
CA HIS A 108 -5.93 11.06 12.26
C HIS A 108 -7.31 10.46 12.53
N PRO A 109 -8.37 11.29 12.60
CA PRO A 109 -9.75 10.79 12.64
C PRO A 109 -10.04 9.93 11.41
N PHE A 110 -10.71 8.79 11.59
CA PHE A 110 -11.04 7.87 10.50
C PHE A 110 -11.70 8.55 9.30
N ARG A 111 -12.60 9.49 9.55
CA ARG A 111 -13.30 10.21 8.48
C ARG A 111 -12.36 11.03 7.61
N GLU A 112 -11.36 11.67 8.19
CA GLU A 112 -10.38 12.45 7.44
C GLU A 112 -9.53 11.54 6.54
N VAL A 113 -9.12 10.38 7.07
CA VAL A 113 -8.36 9.38 6.29
C VAL A 113 -9.20 8.81 5.16
N GLU A 114 -10.48 8.52 5.43
CA GLU A 114 -11.43 8.03 4.42
C GLU A 114 -11.64 9.05 3.30
N GLU A 115 -11.87 10.32 3.66
CA GLU A 115 -12.06 11.42 2.70
C GLU A 115 -10.81 11.64 1.83
N GLU A 116 -9.62 11.61 2.43
CA GLU A 116 -8.36 11.75 1.70
C GLU A 116 -8.13 10.56 0.75
N PHE A 117 -8.36 9.34 1.23
CA PHE A 117 -8.24 8.12 0.41
C PHE A 117 -9.19 8.18 -0.78
N TYR A 118 -10.44 8.54 -0.53
CA TYR A 118 -11.47 8.62 -1.56
C TYR A 118 -11.14 9.69 -2.61
N SER A 119 -10.74 10.88 -2.15
CA SER A 119 -10.34 11.99 -3.03
C SER A 119 -9.17 11.61 -3.93
N MET A 120 -8.13 10.96 -3.37
CA MET A 120 -6.98 10.51 -4.14
C MET A 120 -7.36 9.41 -5.14
N ALA A 121 -8.24 8.49 -4.76
CA ALA A 121 -8.70 7.43 -5.64
C ALA A 121 -9.52 8.01 -6.83
N GLU A 122 -10.44 8.94 -6.57
CA GLU A 122 -11.22 9.61 -7.62
C GLU A 122 -10.32 10.39 -8.58
N GLU A 123 -9.36 11.17 -8.07
CA GLU A 123 -8.38 11.87 -8.89
C GLU A 123 -7.66 10.90 -9.84
N LEU A 124 -7.08 9.82 -9.29
CA LEU A 124 -6.29 8.86 -10.08
C LEU A 124 -7.15 8.08 -11.10
N LEU A 125 -8.41 7.83 -10.80
CA LEU A 125 -9.33 7.16 -11.72
C LEU A 125 -9.77 8.09 -12.85
N SER A 126 -10.03 9.38 -12.55
CA SER A 126 -10.43 10.37 -13.56
C SER A 126 -9.34 10.67 -14.60
N LEU A 127 -8.07 10.53 -14.23
CA LEU A 127 -6.94 10.71 -15.15
C LEU A 127 -6.76 9.54 -16.14
N ARG A 128 -7.55 8.49 -16.01
CA ARG A 128 -7.45 7.26 -16.82
C ARG A 128 -8.61 7.09 -17.81
N GLU A 129 -9.60 7.99 -17.77
CA GLU A 129 -10.67 8.09 -18.77
C GLU A 129 -10.21 8.91 -19.99
#